data_7684dfefea95e869dfc69e2c69cef2af
#
_entry.id   7684dfefea95e869dfc69e2c69cef2af
#
_cell.length_a   1.000
_cell.length_b   1.000
_cell.length_c   1.000
_cell.angle_alpha   90.00
_cell.angle_beta   90.00
_cell.angle_gamma   90.00
#
_symmetry.space_group_name_H-M   'P 1'
#
loop_
_entity.id
_entity.type
_entity.pdbx_description
1 polymer ?
#
loop_
_entity_poly.entity_id
_entity_poly.type
_entity_poly.pdbx_seq_one_letter_code
_entity_poly.pdbx_strand_id
1 'polypeptide(L)'
;MQRCKLFLATLALTLLPAMASAAGWGALLMQGPTEWFNGDDLKLLVDTAREALDKAPVDTPVAWSNPKTDNSGAATILATSTKNGQVCKTLKVDTQAKGMKESMRYVACRQADGRWGLAVAK
;
A
#
# COMPACT_ATOMS: atom_id res chain seq x y z
N MET A 1 47.46 31.49 -33.83
CA MET A 1 46.57 31.73 -32.68
C MET A 1 45.38 30.82 -32.77
N GLN A 2 45.40 29.74 -32.07
CA GLN A 2 44.25 28.83 -31.99
C GLN A 2 43.37 29.23 -30.82
N ARG A 3 42.14 29.61 -31.13
CA ARG A 3 41.11 29.85 -30.10
C ARG A 3 40.52 28.53 -29.71
N CYS A 4 40.89 28.03 -28.51
CA CYS A 4 40.17 26.94 -27.85
C CYS A 4 38.76 27.38 -27.49
N LYS A 5 37.75 26.86 -28.17
CA LYS A 5 36.35 26.98 -27.74
C LYS A 5 36.12 25.92 -26.68
N LEU A 6 36.01 26.36 -25.43
CA LEU A 6 35.50 25.55 -24.34
C LEU A 6 34.00 25.29 -24.62
N PHE A 7 33.67 24.06 -24.95
CA PHE A 7 32.29 23.60 -24.89
C PHE A 7 31.97 23.25 -23.41
N LEU A 8 31.25 24.13 -22.75
CA LEU A 8 30.59 23.80 -21.48
C LEU A 8 29.44 22.83 -21.77
N ALA A 9 29.69 21.55 -21.54
CA ALA A 9 28.64 20.55 -21.50
C ALA A 9 27.87 20.76 -20.18
N THR A 10 26.72 21.40 -20.26
CA THR A 10 25.76 21.42 -19.15
C THR A 10 25.15 20.03 -19.01
N LEU A 11 25.61 19.31 -18.00
CA LEU A 11 25.03 18.06 -17.59
C LEU A 11 23.68 18.36 -16.95
N ALA A 12 22.60 18.24 -17.72
CA ALA A 12 21.24 18.33 -17.20
C ALA A 12 20.97 17.06 -16.36
N LEU A 13 21.07 17.21 -15.04
CA LEU A 13 20.68 16.16 -14.10
C LEU A 13 19.15 16.09 -14.11
N THR A 14 18.58 15.21 -14.94
CA THR A 14 17.15 14.92 -14.91
C THR A 14 16.88 14.12 -13.66
N LEU A 15 16.36 14.79 -12.63
CA LEU A 15 15.73 14.15 -11.47
C LEU A 15 14.46 13.44 -11.99
N LEU A 16 14.57 12.13 -12.23
CA LEU A 16 13.42 11.29 -12.45
C LEU A 16 12.64 11.22 -11.13
N PRO A 17 11.36 11.60 -11.09
CA PRO A 17 10.57 11.37 -9.90
C PRO A 17 10.51 9.85 -9.67
N ALA A 18 10.87 9.41 -8.45
CA ALA A 18 10.67 8.04 -8.05
C ALA A 18 9.17 7.75 -8.14
N MET A 19 8.76 7.02 -9.17
CA MET A 19 7.40 6.52 -9.27
C MET A 19 7.21 5.50 -8.15
N ALA A 20 6.57 5.92 -7.05
CA ALA A 20 6.03 5.00 -6.07
C ALA A 20 4.93 4.20 -6.77
N SER A 21 5.30 3.10 -7.43
CA SER A 21 4.37 2.26 -8.15
C SER A 21 3.45 1.54 -7.16
N ALA A 22 2.19 1.33 -7.55
CA ALA A 22 1.22 0.51 -6.82
C ALA A 22 1.70 -0.93 -6.55
N ALA A 23 2.79 -1.37 -7.19
CA ALA A 23 3.50 -2.62 -6.93
C ALA A 23 4.09 -2.73 -5.51
N GLY A 24 4.28 -1.61 -4.78
CA GLY A 24 4.78 -1.58 -3.41
C GLY A 24 3.83 -2.19 -2.36
N TRP A 25 2.54 -2.28 -2.64
CA TRP A 25 1.57 -2.86 -1.70
C TRP A 25 1.78 -4.35 -1.50
N GLY A 26 2.05 -5.09 -2.59
CA GLY A 26 2.29 -6.53 -2.52
C GLY A 26 3.44 -6.88 -1.59
N ALA A 27 4.57 -6.19 -1.70
CA ALA A 27 5.74 -6.42 -0.85
C ALA A 27 5.47 -6.13 0.63
N LEU A 28 4.72 -5.05 0.94
CA LEU A 28 4.36 -4.71 2.32
C LEU A 28 3.36 -5.69 2.93
N LEU A 29 2.45 -6.23 2.13
CA LEU A 29 1.40 -7.13 2.58
C LEU A 29 1.83 -8.61 2.60
N MET A 30 2.98 -8.95 2.00
CA MET A 30 3.49 -10.32 1.90
C MET A 30 4.39 -10.68 3.09
N GLN A 31 3.83 -10.65 4.30
CA GLN A 31 4.51 -11.08 5.52
C GLN A 31 3.61 -12.04 6.30
N GLY A 32 4.22 -12.99 7.02
CA GLY A 32 3.50 -13.96 7.83
C GLY A 32 2.61 -14.90 7.01
N PRO A 33 1.32 -15.06 7.34
CA PRO A 33 0.42 -15.98 6.64
C PRO A 33 0.28 -15.72 5.14
N THR A 34 0.59 -14.51 4.68
CA THR A 34 0.44 -14.14 3.26
C THR A 34 1.42 -14.88 2.34
N GLU A 35 2.48 -15.47 2.86
CA GLU A 35 3.35 -16.34 2.05
C GLU A 35 2.62 -17.59 1.50
N TRP A 36 1.49 -17.96 2.13
CA TRP A 36 0.63 -19.07 1.71
C TRP A 36 -0.52 -18.61 0.79
N PHE A 37 -0.55 -17.35 0.43
CA PHE A 37 -1.59 -16.79 -0.43
C PHE A 37 -1.23 -17.00 -1.89
N ASN A 38 -2.23 -17.39 -2.69
CA ASN A 38 -2.11 -17.37 -4.15
C ASN A 38 -2.49 -15.99 -4.72
N GLY A 39 -2.45 -15.83 -6.05
CA GLY A 39 -2.77 -14.57 -6.71
C GLY A 39 -4.19 -14.09 -6.45
N ASP A 40 -5.16 -15.01 -6.36
CA ASP A 40 -6.56 -14.66 -6.06
C ASP A 40 -6.73 -14.19 -4.62
N ASP A 41 -6.05 -14.82 -3.67
CA ASP A 41 -6.03 -14.39 -2.28
C ASP A 41 -5.45 -12.97 -2.14
N LEU A 42 -4.32 -12.71 -2.81
CA LEU A 42 -3.69 -11.39 -2.79
C LEU A 42 -4.59 -10.33 -3.41
N LYS A 43 -5.30 -10.67 -4.48
CA LYS A 43 -6.28 -9.76 -5.09
C LYS A 43 -7.42 -9.44 -4.14
N LEU A 44 -7.98 -10.44 -3.48
CA LEU A 44 -9.03 -10.25 -2.48
C LEU A 44 -8.55 -9.37 -1.32
N LEU A 45 -7.36 -9.61 -0.82
CA LEU A 45 -6.74 -8.80 0.24
C LEU A 45 -6.61 -7.32 -0.18
N VAL A 46 -6.02 -7.07 -1.35
CA VAL A 46 -5.80 -5.71 -1.84
C VAL A 46 -7.12 -4.99 -2.12
N ASP A 47 -8.05 -5.65 -2.79
CA ASP A 47 -9.37 -5.07 -3.11
C ASP A 47 -10.14 -4.74 -1.82
N THR A 48 -10.08 -5.61 -0.82
CA THR A 48 -10.72 -5.41 0.49
C THR A 48 -10.09 -4.25 1.26
N ALA A 49 -8.76 -4.14 1.25
CA ALA A 49 -8.06 -3.02 1.88
C ALA A 49 -8.42 -1.68 1.22
N ARG A 50 -8.51 -1.65 -0.10
CA ARG A 50 -8.94 -0.44 -0.84
C ARG A 50 -10.39 -0.08 -0.54
N GLU A 51 -11.27 -1.05 -0.50
CA GLU A 51 -12.67 -0.83 -0.14
C GLU A 51 -12.81 -0.24 1.26
N ALA A 52 -12.07 -0.78 2.22
CA ALA A 52 -12.05 -0.24 3.58
C ALA A 52 -11.57 1.21 3.61
N LEU A 53 -10.47 1.50 2.90
CA LEU A 53 -9.94 2.87 2.82
C LEU A 53 -10.90 3.85 2.15
N ASP A 54 -11.60 3.41 1.12
CA ASP A 54 -12.51 4.28 0.36
C ASP A 54 -13.86 4.50 1.06
N LYS A 55 -14.38 3.48 1.75
CA LYS A 55 -15.80 3.48 2.13
C LYS A 55 -16.10 3.06 3.57
N ALA A 56 -15.23 2.30 4.24
CA ALA A 56 -15.58 1.75 5.54
C ALA A 56 -15.55 2.80 6.66
N PRO A 57 -16.55 2.81 7.52
CA PRO A 57 -16.49 3.58 8.76
C PRO A 57 -15.36 3.07 9.68
N VAL A 58 -14.88 3.94 10.55
CA VAL A 58 -13.90 3.56 11.59
C VAL A 58 -14.44 2.40 12.42
N ASP A 59 -13.57 1.46 12.76
CA ASP A 59 -13.86 0.26 13.57
C ASP A 59 -14.86 -0.73 12.95
N THR A 60 -15.10 -0.64 11.64
CA THR A 60 -15.96 -1.58 10.92
C THR A 60 -15.12 -2.49 10.02
N PRO A 61 -14.95 -3.76 10.36
CA PRO A 61 -14.18 -4.69 9.53
C PRO A 61 -14.83 -4.94 8.18
N VAL A 62 -14.02 -4.96 7.12
CA VAL A 62 -14.38 -5.47 5.80
C VAL A 62 -13.66 -6.79 5.62
N ALA A 63 -14.42 -7.89 5.56
CA ALA A 63 -13.86 -9.24 5.50
C ALA A 63 -13.80 -9.78 4.08
N TRP A 64 -12.83 -10.65 3.83
CA TRP A 64 -12.75 -11.46 2.62
C TRP A 64 -12.46 -12.91 2.97
N SER A 65 -12.86 -13.82 2.10
CA SER A 65 -12.50 -15.23 2.20
C SER A 65 -12.42 -15.85 0.81
N ASN A 66 -11.56 -16.86 0.67
CA ASN A 66 -11.43 -17.62 -0.54
C ASN A 66 -11.72 -19.11 -0.22
N PRO A 67 -12.90 -19.64 -0.60
CA PRO A 67 -13.24 -21.02 -0.29
C PRO A 67 -12.35 -22.05 -0.99
N LYS A 68 -11.65 -21.68 -2.05
CA LYS A 68 -10.73 -22.58 -2.77
C LYS A 68 -9.44 -22.82 -2.00
N THR A 69 -8.99 -21.86 -1.22
CA THR A 69 -7.73 -21.93 -0.45
C THR A 69 -7.97 -22.04 1.05
N ASP A 70 -9.18 -21.75 1.51
CA ASP A 70 -9.53 -21.57 2.93
C ASP A 70 -8.75 -20.43 3.61
N ASN A 71 -8.16 -19.55 2.82
CA ASN A 71 -7.51 -18.35 3.31
C ASN A 71 -8.52 -17.21 3.48
N SER A 72 -8.27 -16.32 4.41
CA SER A 72 -9.19 -15.24 4.74
C SER A 72 -8.47 -14.06 5.38
N GLY A 73 -9.20 -12.99 5.55
CA GLY A 73 -8.69 -11.81 6.24
C GLY A 73 -9.76 -10.74 6.40
N ALA A 74 -9.35 -9.61 6.95
CA ALA A 74 -10.18 -8.43 7.10
C ALA A 74 -9.33 -7.18 7.09
N ALA A 75 -9.93 -6.07 6.67
CA ALA A 75 -9.34 -4.75 6.74
C ALA A 75 -10.24 -3.83 7.59
N THR A 76 -9.65 -3.13 8.53
CA THR A 76 -10.36 -2.25 9.45
C THR A 76 -9.66 -0.90 9.53
N ILE A 77 -10.42 0.19 9.38
CA ILE A 77 -9.91 1.54 9.59
C ILE A 77 -9.97 1.83 11.10
N LEU A 78 -8.83 2.07 11.72
CA LEU A 78 -8.73 2.36 13.15
C LEU A 78 -8.87 3.84 13.47
N ALA A 79 -8.40 4.71 12.56
CA ALA A 79 -8.42 6.15 12.75
C ALA A 79 -8.33 6.86 11.40
N THR A 80 -8.82 8.07 11.34
CA THR A 80 -8.70 8.97 10.20
C THR A 80 -8.15 10.31 10.67
N SER A 81 -7.20 10.85 9.93
CA SER A 81 -6.64 12.18 10.19
C SER A 81 -6.47 12.96 8.90
N THR A 82 -6.47 14.28 9.00
CA THR A 82 -6.16 15.18 7.88
C THR A 82 -5.03 16.09 8.32
N LYS A 83 -3.95 16.10 7.54
CA LYS A 83 -2.79 16.96 7.80
C LYS A 83 -2.38 17.64 6.51
N ASN A 84 -2.31 18.97 6.55
CA ASN A 84 -1.97 19.79 5.36
C ASN A 84 -2.84 19.47 4.13
N GLY A 85 -4.14 19.23 4.35
CA GLY A 85 -5.09 18.87 3.28
C GLY A 85 -5.01 17.42 2.81
N GLN A 86 -4.08 16.62 3.33
CA GLN A 86 -3.94 15.21 2.99
C GLN A 86 -4.68 14.34 4.01
N VAL A 87 -5.55 13.47 3.52
CA VAL A 87 -6.24 12.47 4.34
C VAL A 87 -5.35 11.26 4.52
N CYS A 88 -5.13 10.88 5.78
CA CYS A 88 -4.41 9.66 6.16
C CYS A 88 -5.30 8.81 7.06
N LYS A 89 -5.24 7.50 6.88
CA LYS A 89 -5.99 6.53 7.68
C LYS A 89 -5.05 5.48 8.25
N THR A 90 -5.31 5.05 9.47
CA THR A 90 -4.64 3.88 10.04
C THR A 90 -5.45 2.65 9.68
N LEU A 91 -4.83 1.74 8.94
CA LEU A 91 -5.41 0.52 8.44
C LEU A 91 -4.85 -0.68 9.23
N LYS A 92 -5.73 -1.47 9.84
CA LYS A 92 -5.38 -2.78 10.37
C LYS A 92 -5.74 -3.85 9.34
N VAL A 93 -4.78 -4.70 9.02
CA VAL A 93 -4.96 -5.84 8.12
C VAL A 93 -4.78 -7.12 8.91
N ASP A 94 -5.84 -7.90 9.00
CA ASP A 94 -5.84 -9.24 9.57
C ASP A 94 -5.75 -10.27 8.46
N THR A 95 -4.88 -11.26 8.61
CA THR A 95 -4.69 -12.34 7.65
C THR A 95 -4.70 -13.69 8.35
N GLN A 96 -5.21 -14.71 7.67
CA GLN A 96 -5.28 -16.09 8.16
C GLN A 96 -5.01 -17.07 7.02
N ALA A 97 -4.03 -17.95 7.23
CA ALA A 97 -3.71 -19.08 6.35
C ALA A 97 -3.03 -20.19 7.15
N LYS A 98 -3.33 -21.45 6.83
CA LYS A 98 -2.69 -22.61 7.46
C LYS A 98 -2.75 -22.62 9.00
N GLY A 99 -3.85 -22.15 9.58
CA GLY A 99 -4.02 -22.03 11.03
C GLY A 99 -3.24 -20.88 11.68
N MET A 100 -2.50 -20.11 10.91
CA MET A 100 -1.77 -18.92 11.37
C MET A 100 -2.65 -17.68 11.20
N LYS A 101 -2.57 -16.80 12.20
CA LYS A 101 -3.24 -15.48 12.17
C LYS A 101 -2.23 -14.39 12.45
N GLU A 102 -2.35 -13.28 11.73
CA GLU A 102 -1.51 -12.11 11.94
C GLU A 102 -2.31 -10.83 11.74
N SER A 103 -1.95 -9.81 12.51
CA SER A 103 -2.47 -8.45 12.36
C SER A 103 -1.31 -7.50 12.13
N MET A 104 -1.42 -6.69 11.09
CA MET A 104 -0.47 -5.63 10.76
C MET A 104 -1.17 -4.28 10.69
N ARG A 105 -0.46 -3.23 11.04
CA ARG A 105 -0.95 -1.85 10.93
C ARG A 105 -0.16 -1.08 9.91
N TYR A 106 -0.89 -0.32 9.12
CA TYR A 106 -0.34 0.55 8.06
C TYR A 106 -0.93 1.95 8.20
N VAL A 107 -0.16 2.93 7.75
CA VAL A 107 -0.68 4.27 7.51
C VAL A 107 -0.88 4.42 6.01
N ALA A 108 -2.09 4.72 5.60
CA ALA A 108 -2.44 4.96 4.21
C ALA A 108 -2.79 6.44 4.04
N CYS A 109 -2.08 7.14 3.17
CA CYS A 109 -2.35 8.54 2.86
C CYS A 109 -2.79 8.68 1.40
N ARG A 110 -3.84 9.47 1.18
CA ARG A 110 -4.36 9.71 -0.16
C ARG A 110 -3.42 10.63 -0.93
N GLN A 111 -2.98 10.18 -2.09
CA GLN A 111 -2.13 10.93 -2.98
C GLN A 111 -2.94 11.89 -3.86
N ALA A 112 -2.26 12.84 -4.51
CA ALA A 112 -2.90 13.83 -5.39
C ALA A 112 -3.66 13.19 -6.56
N ASP A 113 -3.25 12.01 -7.03
CA ASP A 113 -3.93 11.24 -8.07
C ASP A 113 -5.12 10.40 -7.57
N GLY A 114 -5.46 10.49 -6.28
CA GLY A 114 -6.54 9.75 -5.65
C GLY A 114 -6.17 8.35 -5.17
N ARG A 115 -4.96 7.87 -5.42
CA ARG A 115 -4.47 6.58 -4.92
C ARG A 115 -4.05 6.68 -3.46
N TRP A 116 -4.09 5.55 -2.77
CA TRP A 116 -3.57 5.42 -1.42
C TRP A 116 -2.11 4.98 -1.45
N GLY A 117 -1.24 5.75 -0.81
CA GLY A 117 0.13 5.33 -0.51
C GLY A 117 0.18 4.64 0.83
N LEU A 118 0.84 3.49 0.92
CA LEU A 118 0.87 2.65 2.11
C LEU A 118 2.26 2.62 2.72
N ALA A 119 2.33 2.72 4.05
CA ALA A 119 3.56 2.53 4.83
C ALA A 119 3.25 1.74 6.10
N VAL A 120 4.23 0.99 6.60
CA VAL A 120 4.08 0.29 7.89
C VAL A 120 3.97 1.32 9.00
N ALA A 121 2.99 1.16 9.89
CA ALA A 121 2.83 2.01 11.07
C ALA A 121 3.96 1.72 12.08
N LYS A 122 4.55 2.78 12.58
CA LYS A 122 5.55 2.70 13.66
C LYS A 122 4.88 2.62 15.03
#